data_7e03190f8d354f83db8d61a4ca6716d0
#
_entry.id   7e03190f8d354f83db8d61a4ca6716d0
#
_cell.length_a   1.000
_cell.length_b   1.000
_cell.length_c   1.000
_cell.angle_alpha   90.00
_cell.angle_beta   90.00
_cell.angle_gamma   90.00
#
_symmetry.space_group_name_H-M   'P 1'
#
loop_
_entity.id
_entity.type
_entity.pdbx_description
1 polymer ?
#
loop_
_entity_poly.entity_id
_entity_poly.type
_entity_poly.pdbx_seq_one_letter_code
_entity_poly.pdbx_strand_id
1 'polypeptide(L)'
;VVRIIAGTLKGRRLEAPPLPDLRVRPTSDRAREALFSILQRWPRGPFLDLFAGTGAVALEAWSRGYGPVACVEKDPGALACIRANARGAGLQVAARDALRLPADAFPPQAVIFADPPYERSQDCWRALADRLGPWLAPDGVLVWETAAGAELPPAPGLAELEARRYGAAIFHLFRPA
;
A
#
# COMPACT_ATOMS: atom_id res chain seq x y z
N VAL A 1 16.53 -9.09 -5.82
CA VAL A 1 15.38 -9.99 -6.02
C VAL A 1 14.40 -9.76 -4.87
N VAL A 2 13.20 -9.31 -5.17
CA VAL A 2 12.13 -9.12 -4.18
C VAL A 2 11.51 -10.48 -3.85
N ARG A 3 11.24 -10.73 -2.56
CA ARG A 3 10.62 -11.98 -2.10
C ARG A 3 9.61 -11.74 -0.97
N ILE A 4 8.67 -12.65 -0.79
CA ILE A 4 7.75 -12.67 0.35
C ILE A 4 8.52 -13.04 1.61
N ILE A 5 8.35 -12.25 2.67
CA ILE A 5 9.15 -12.36 3.90
C ILE A 5 8.53 -13.36 4.89
N ALA A 6 7.20 -13.37 5.00
CA ALA A 6 6.50 -14.21 5.98
C ALA A 6 5.16 -14.73 5.46
N GLY A 7 4.54 -15.62 6.24
CA GLY A 7 3.23 -16.22 5.95
C GLY A 7 3.30 -17.41 5.01
N THR A 8 2.16 -17.71 4.37
CA THR A 8 1.97 -18.91 3.55
C THR A 8 2.82 -18.95 2.28
N LEU A 9 3.23 -17.77 1.77
CA LEU A 9 4.09 -17.63 0.59
C LEU A 9 5.54 -17.30 0.93
N LYS A 10 5.98 -17.46 2.19
CA LYS A 10 7.34 -17.13 2.62
C LYS A 10 8.39 -17.72 1.68
N GLY A 11 9.34 -16.85 1.25
CA GLY A 11 10.45 -17.22 0.37
C GLY A 11 10.11 -17.18 -1.13
N ARG A 12 8.84 -17.00 -1.51
CA ARG A 12 8.44 -16.87 -2.91
C ARG A 12 9.10 -15.65 -3.54
N ARG A 13 9.79 -15.84 -4.66
CA ARG A 13 10.39 -14.78 -5.45
C ARG A 13 9.31 -14.09 -6.28
N LEU A 14 9.40 -12.77 -6.38
CA LEU A 14 8.49 -11.95 -7.16
C LEU A 14 9.17 -11.47 -8.43
N GLU A 15 8.41 -11.47 -9.53
CA GLU A 15 8.80 -10.83 -10.77
C GLU A 15 8.80 -9.30 -10.58
N ALA A 16 9.76 -8.64 -11.19
CA ALA A 16 9.86 -7.19 -11.25
C ALA A 16 10.03 -6.78 -12.72
N PRO A 17 9.63 -5.56 -13.11
CA PRO A 17 9.86 -5.07 -14.46
C PRO A 17 11.35 -5.14 -14.82
N PRO A 18 11.70 -5.45 -16.09
CA PRO A 18 13.09 -5.38 -16.51
C PRO A 18 13.62 -3.96 -16.30
N LEU A 19 14.81 -3.86 -15.67
CA LEU A 19 15.49 -2.58 -15.44
C LEU A 19 15.83 -1.91 -16.79
N PRO A 20 15.76 -0.54 -16.90
CA PRO A 20 15.67 0.39 -15.80
C PRO A 20 14.38 1.26 -15.84
N ASP A 21 13.23 0.73 -15.51
CA ASP A 21 12.10 1.63 -15.25
C ASP A 21 12.18 2.10 -13.78
N LEU A 22 12.90 3.21 -13.56
CA LEU A 22 13.06 3.85 -12.25
C LEU A 22 11.74 4.34 -11.62
N ARG A 23 10.63 4.26 -12.37
CA ARG A 23 9.30 4.67 -11.91
C ARG A 23 8.64 3.65 -11.00
N VAL A 24 9.07 2.40 -11.05
CA VAL A 24 8.60 1.34 -10.15
C VAL A 24 9.74 0.96 -9.21
N ARG A 25 9.87 1.65 -8.10
CA ARG A 25 10.81 1.32 -7.04
C ARG A 25 10.16 0.30 -6.11
N PRO A 26 10.65 -0.95 -6.04
CA PRO A 26 10.09 -1.90 -5.09
C PRO A 26 10.35 -1.41 -3.66
N THR A 27 9.32 -1.38 -2.82
CA THR A 27 9.48 -1.23 -1.39
C THR A 27 10.48 -2.28 -0.91
N SER A 28 11.58 -1.85 -0.30
CA SER A 28 12.64 -2.78 0.10
C SER A 28 12.11 -3.85 1.05
N ASP A 29 12.73 -5.03 1.08
CA ASP A 29 12.37 -6.11 2.02
C ASP A 29 12.34 -5.58 3.46
N ARG A 30 13.30 -4.72 3.82
CA ARG A 30 13.41 -4.10 5.15
C ARG A 30 12.26 -3.16 5.45
N ALA A 31 11.83 -2.35 4.49
CA ALA A 31 10.69 -1.44 4.66
C ALA A 31 9.37 -2.22 4.79
N ARG A 32 9.19 -3.29 3.99
CA ARG A 32 8.04 -4.18 4.14
C ARG A 32 8.01 -4.89 5.48
N GLU A 33 9.14 -5.39 5.96
CA GLU A 33 9.24 -6.00 7.29
C GLU A 33 8.84 -5.00 8.38
N ALA A 34 9.34 -3.76 8.31
CA ALA A 34 8.98 -2.69 9.23
C ALA A 34 7.47 -2.35 9.17
N LEU A 35 6.91 -2.23 7.96
CA LEU A 35 5.47 -1.99 7.76
C LEU A 35 4.64 -3.06 8.46
N PHE A 36 4.89 -4.33 8.19
CA PHE A 36 4.10 -5.41 8.79
C PHE A 36 4.38 -5.62 10.28
N SER A 37 5.53 -5.21 10.79
CA SER A 37 5.80 -5.13 12.23
C SER A 37 4.93 -4.06 12.91
N ILE A 38 4.79 -2.90 12.30
CA ILE A 38 3.89 -1.84 12.76
C ILE A 38 2.45 -2.34 12.77
N LEU A 39 2.01 -2.95 11.67
CA LEU A 39 0.63 -3.40 11.47
C LEU A 39 0.17 -4.51 12.42
N GLN A 40 1.06 -5.15 13.17
CA GLN A 40 0.68 -6.14 14.20
C GLN A 40 -0.22 -5.58 15.30
N ARG A 41 -0.25 -4.26 15.47
CA ARG A 41 -1.09 -3.57 16.47
C ARG A 41 -2.54 -3.37 16.03
N TRP A 42 -2.86 -3.61 14.76
CA TRP A 42 -4.19 -3.44 14.19
C TRP A 42 -4.83 -4.78 13.83
N PRO A 43 -6.18 -4.83 13.79
CA PRO A 43 -6.88 -6.03 13.36
C PRO A 43 -6.47 -6.47 11.97
N ARG A 44 -6.36 -7.78 11.77
CA ARG A 44 -6.26 -8.35 10.43
C ARG A 44 -7.65 -8.36 9.80
N GLY A 45 -7.77 -7.82 8.61
CA GLY A 45 -9.02 -7.71 7.89
C GLY A 45 -8.77 -7.28 6.44
N PRO A 46 -9.75 -6.63 5.80
CA PRO A 46 -9.59 -6.13 4.43
C PRO A 46 -8.38 -5.21 4.32
N PHE A 47 -7.56 -5.45 3.29
CA PHE A 47 -6.33 -4.71 3.04
C PHE A 47 -6.36 -4.10 1.64
N LEU A 48 -6.08 -2.82 1.52
CA LEU A 48 -6.02 -2.09 0.26
C LEU A 48 -4.63 -1.50 0.03
N ASP A 49 -4.00 -1.86 -1.08
CA ASP A 49 -2.74 -1.28 -1.57
C ASP A 49 -3.04 -0.34 -2.75
N LEU A 50 -2.93 0.98 -2.54
CA LEU A 50 -3.38 2.00 -3.51
C LEU A 50 -2.39 2.28 -4.64
N PHE A 51 -1.12 1.92 -4.49
CA PHE A 51 -0.08 2.12 -5.49
C PHE A 51 0.81 0.88 -5.55
N ALA A 52 0.21 -0.22 -6.01
CA ALA A 52 0.73 -1.56 -5.73
C ALA A 52 2.04 -1.93 -6.45
N GLY A 53 2.42 -1.22 -7.51
CA GLY A 53 3.64 -1.54 -8.25
C GLY A 53 3.68 -3.01 -8.69
N THR A 54 4.62 -3.78 -8.18
CA THR A 54 4.73 -5.23 -8.47
C THR A 54 3.78 -6.11 -7.64
N GLY A 55 2.98 -5.52 -6.76
CA GLY A 55 2.09 -6.22 -5.84
C GLY A 55 2.78 -6.81 -4.61
N ALA A 56 4.02 -6.41 -4.32
CA ALA A 56 4.81 -7.01 -3.25
C ALA A 56 4.18 -6.83 -1.87
N VAL A 57 3.63 -5.64 -1.56
CA VAL A 57 2.97 -5.36 -0.28
C VAL A 57 1.64 -6.09 -0.20
N ALA A 58 0.81 -6.03 -1.24
CA ALA A 58 -0.46 -6.75 -1.29
C ALA A 58 -0.29 -8.27 -1.12
N LEU A 59 0.71 -8.86 -1.79
CA LEU A 59 1.03 -10.29 -1.66
C LEU A 59 1.57 -10.65 -0.28
N GLU A 60 2.39 -9.81 0.31
CA GLU A 60 2.86 -9.98 1.67
C GLU A 60 1.70 -9.94 2.67
N ALA A 61 0.75 -8.99 2.49
CA ALA A 61 -0.47 -8.90 3.31
C ALA A 61 -1.30 -10.19 3.20
N TRP A 62 -1.57 -10.64 1.97
CA TRP A 62 -2.30 -11.90 1.74
C TRP A 62 -1.59 -13.10 2.37
N SER A 63 -0.28 -13.19 2.19
CA SER A 63 0.55 -14.26 2.77
C SER A 63 0.50 -14.30 4.30
N ARG A 64 0.34 -13.15 4.95
CA ARG A 64 0.22 -13.00 6.40
C ARG A 64 -1.19 -13.16 6.94
N GLY A 65 -2.16 -13.46 6.09
CA GLY A 65 -3.54 -13.73 6.47
C GLY A 65 -4.43 -12.49 6.58
N TYR A 66 -4.08 -11.38 5.94
CA TYR A 66 -5.03 -10.30 5.68
C TYR A 66 -6.00 -10.72 4.58
N GLY A 67 -7.23 -10.21 4.61
CA GLY A 67 -8.18 -10.50 3.55
C GLY A 67 -9.60 -9.99 3.80
N PRO A 68 -10.31 -9.71 2.72
CA PRO A 68 -9.85 -9.70 1.32
C PRO A 68 -8.73 -8.69 1.07
N VAL A 69 -7.85 -8.96 0.10
CA VAL A 69 -6.78 -8.05 -0.28
C VAL A 69 -7.04 -7.49 -1.67
N ALA A 70 -7.14 -6.18 -1.77
CA ALA A 70 -7.25 -5.45 -3.02
C ALA A 70 -5.98 -4.64 -3.30
N CYS A 71 -5.64 -4.49 -4.57
CA CYS A 71 -4.56 -3.61 -5.00
C CYS A 71 -4.94 -2.81 -6.23
N VAL A 72 -4.49 -1.58 -6.29
CA VAL A 72 -4.73 -0.64 -7.38
C VAL A 72 -3.41 -0.31 -8.06
N GLU A 73 -3.37 -0.45 -9.37
CA GLU A 73 -2.22 -0.11 -10.19
C GLU A 73 -2.70 0.34 -11.58
N LYS A 74 -2.01 1.30 -12.19
CA LYS A 74 -2.34 1.78 -13.54
C LYS A 74 -1.29 1.47 -14.59
N ASP A 75 -0.04 1.24 -14.17
CA ASP A 75 1.05 0.95 -15.10
C ASP A 75 0.90 -0.45 -15.70
N PRO A 76 0.87 -0.60 -17.03
CA PRO A 76 0.68 -1.91 -17.67
C PRO A 76 1.80 -2.91 -17.35
N GLY A 77 3.05 -2.45 -17.22
CA GLY A 77 4.19 -3.30 -16.89
C GLY A 77 4.11 -3.83 -15.46
N ALA A 78 3.78 -2.96 -14.50
CA ALA A 78 3.54 -3.34 -13.13
C ALA A 78 2.33 -4.29 -13.00
N LEU A 79 1.23 -4.03 -13.71
CA LEU A 79 0.07 -4.92 -13.76
C LEU A 79 0.40 -6.32 -14.28
N ALA A 80 1.27 -6.42 -15.29
CA ALA A 80 1.75 -7.72 -15.78
C ALA A 80 2.51 -8.47 -14.67
N CYS A 81 3.37 -7.78 -13.92
CA CYS A 81 4.08 -8.35 -12.76
C CYS A 81 3.10 -8.78 -11.66
N ILE A 82 2.11 -7.93 -11.30
CA ILE A 82 1.11 -8.30 -10.30
C ILE A 82 0.39 -9.59 -10.70
N ARG A 83 -0.07 -9.70 -11.94
CA ARG A 83 -0.80 -10.89 -12.43
C ARG A 83 0.07 -12.14 -12.38
N ALA A 84 1.36 -12.04 -12.73
CA ALA A 84 2.29 -13.15 -12.64
C ALA A 84 2.56 -13.53 -11.17
N ASN A 85 2.82 -12.54 -10.32
CA ASN A 85 3.11 -12.72 -8.91
C ASN A 85 1.91 -13.24 -8.11
N ALA A 86 0.70 -12.83 -8.47
CA ALA A 86 -0.54 -13.19 -7.77
C ALA A 86 -1.09 -14.59 -8.13
N ARG A 87 -0.42 -15.34 -8.99
CA ARG A 87 -0.86 -16.72 -9.32
C ARG A 87 -0.98 -17.58 -8.07
N GLY A 88 -2.19 -18.08 -7.82
CA GLY A 88 -2.51 -18.87 -6.64
C GLY A 88 -2.73 -18.05 -5.35
N ALA A 89 -2.77 -16.73 -5.45
CA ALA A 89 -3.17 -15.83 -4.36
C ALA A 89 -4.51 -15.15 -4.71
N GLY A 90 -5.35 -14.93 -3.70
CA GLY A 90 -6.68 -14.33 -3.86
C GLY A 90 -6.66 -12.80 -3.87
N LEU A 91 -5.83 -12.17 -4.71
CA LEU A 91 -5.79 -10.71 -4.83
C LEU A 91 -6.88 -10.18 -5.78
N GLN A 92 -7.55 -9.12 -5.37
CA GLN A 92 -8.42 -8.32 -6.21
C GLN A 92 -7.60 -7.19 -6.86
N VAL A 93 -7.38 -7.26 -8.17
CA VAL A 93 -6.53 -6.30 -8.89
C VAL A 93 -7.39 -5.33 -9.68
N ALA A 94 -7.36 -4.04 -9.28
CA ALA A 94 -7.98 -2.95 -9.99
C ALA A 94 -6.96 -2.26 -10.91
N ALA A 95 -7.07 -2.47 -12.22
CA ALA A 95 -6.26 -1.82 -13.24
C ALA A 95 -6.75 -0.38 -13.47
N ARG A 96 -6.53 0.52 -12.53
CA ARG A 96 -7.06 1.90 -12.51
C ARG A 96 -6.06 2.88 -11.93
N ASP A 97 -6.24 4.15 -12.24
CA ASP A 97 -5.55 5.24 -11.55
C ASP A 97 -6.21 5.47 -10.18
N ALA A 98 -5.47 5.31 -9.09
CA ALA A 98 -5.93 5.53 -7.73
C ALA A 98 -6.57 6.92 -7.55
N LEU A 99 -6.03 7.95 -8.22
CA LEU A 99 -6.52 9.33 -8.13
C LEU A 99 -7.90 9.54 -8.78
N ARG A 100 -8.37 8.59 -9.59
CA ARG A 100 -9.65 8.64 -10.30
C ARG A 100 -10.71 7.69 -9.73
N LEU A 101 -10.41 7.04 -8.63
CA LEU A 101 -11.37 6.17 -7.96
C LEU A 101 -12.51 7.00 -7.36
N PRO A 102 -13.78 6.56 -7.48
CA PRO A 102 -14.89 7.24 -6.82
C PRO A 102 -14.85 7.03 -5.30
N ALA A 103 -15.57 7.84 -4.55
CA ALA A 103 -15.60 7.79 -3.09
C ALA A 103 -16.15 6.47 -2.52
N ASP A 104 -16.96 5.76 -3.28
CA ASP A 104 -17.55 4.46 -2.96
C ASP A 104 -16.80 3.27 -3.60
N ALA A 105 -15.56 3.48 -4.05
CA ALA A 105 -14.77 2.45 -4.75
C ALA A 105 -14.50 1.21 -3.91
N PHE A 106 -14.38 1.37 -2.60
CA PHE A 106 -14.08 0.28 -1.68
C PHE A 106 -14.98 0.30 -0.44
N PRO A 107 -15.36 -0.87 0.07
CA PRO A 107 -15.92 -0.97 1.41
C PRO A 107 -14.86 -0.61 2.47
N PRO A 108 -15.25 -0.38 3.74
CA PRO A 108 -14.29 -0.08 4.80
C PRO A 108 -13.17 -1.11 4.93
N GLN A 109 -11.93 -0.65 4.98
CA GLN A 109 -10.70 -1.43 5.05
C GLN A 109 -10.12 -1.41 6.47
N ALA A 110 -9.60 -2.54 6.94
CA ALA A 110 -8.82 -2.58 8.18
C ALA A 110 -7.46 -1.89 8.00
N VAL A 111 -6.87 -2.03 6.80
CA VAL A 111 -5.60 -1.39 6.46
C VAL A 111 -5.69 -0.79 5.06
N ILE A 112 -5.27 0.45 4.91
CA ILE A 112 -4.95 1.07 3.63
C ILE A 112 -3.45 1.37 3.64
N PHE A 113 -2.74 0.89 2.63
CA PHE A 113 -1.35 1.24 2.38
C PHE A 113 -1.24 2.06 1.09
N ALA A 114 -0.44 3.11 1.11
CA ALA A 114 -0.19 3.96 -0.05
C ALA A 114 1.28 4.38 -0.11
N ASP A 115 1.96 3.99 -1.18
CA ASP A 115 3.33 4.38 -1.52
C ASP A 115 3.34 5.03 -2.92
N PRO A 116 2.82 6.27 -3.04
CA PRO A 116 2.84 6.97 -4.31
C PRO A 116 4.27 7.38 -4.69
N PRO A 117 4.55 7.64 -5.98
CA PRO A 117 5.85 8.18 -6.39
C PRO A 117 6.21 9.42 -5.57
N TYR A 118 7.40 9.45 -4.99
CA TYR A 118 7.83 10.49 -4.03
C TYR A 118 7.64 11.91 -4.55
N GLU A 119 7.96 12.15 -5.82
CA GLU A 119 7.82 13.46 -6.47
C GLU A 119 6.37 13.95 -6.53
N ARG A 120 5.40 13.04 -6.43
CA ARG A 120 3.97 13.32 -6.52
C ARG A 120 3.20 13.01 -5.23
N SER A 121 3.90 12.62 -4.17
CA SER A 121 3.26 12.15 -2.94
C SER A 121 2.29 13.17 -2.35
N GLN A 122 2.66 14.45 -2.29
CA GLN A 122 1.77 15.51 -1.79
C GLN A 122 0.57 15.76 -2.71
N ASP A 123 0.74 15.70 -4.03
CA ASP A 123 -0.36 15.87 -4.99
C ASP A 123 -1.33 14.68 -4.92
N CYS A 124 -0.80 13.47 -4.79
CA CYS A 124 -1.59 12.27 -4.58
C CYS A 124 -2.36 12.34 -3.26
N TRP A 125 -1.72 12.81 -2.19
CA TRP A 125 -2.38 13.03 -0.89
C TRP A 125 -3.55 14.00 -1.02
N ARG A 126 -3.32 15.20 -1.55
CA ARG A 126 -4.38 16.21 -1.74
C ARG A 126 -5.54 15.69 -2.58
N ALA A 127 -5.25 14.90 -3.60
CA ALA A 127 -6.26 14.35 -4.49
C ALA A 127 -7.09 13.22 -3.85
N LEU A 128 -6.57 12.53 -2.83
CA LEU A 128 -7.20 11.37 -2.20
C LEU A 128 -7.74 11.65 -0.79
N ALA A 129 -7.28 12.69 -0.12
CA ALA A 129 -7.52 12.95 1.29
C ALA A 129 -9.00 12.83 1.72
N ASP A 130 -9.91 13.39 0.91
CA ASP A 130 -11.36 13.38 1.20
C ASP A 130 -12.00 11.97 1.08
N ARG A 131 -11.32 11.03 0.41
CA ARG A 131 -11.82 9.67 0.15
C ARG A 131 -11.24 8.63 1.08
N LEU A 132 -10.06 8.89 1.62
CA LEU A 132 -9.34 7.93 2.45
C LEU A 132 -10.07 7.62 3.76
N GLY A 133 -10.62 8.64 4.43
CA GLY A 133 -11.39 8.45 5.66
C GLY A 133 -12.60 7.51 5.46
N PRO A 134 -13.49 7.75 4.50
CA PRO A 134 -14.60 6.86 4.17
C PRO A 134 -14.21 5.41 3.81
N TRP A 135 -13.00 5.19 3.32
CA TRP A 135 -12.52 3.84 3.00
C TRP A 135 -11.89 3.12 4.21
N LEU A 136 -11.70 3.78 5.35
CA LEU A 136 -11.21 3.14 6.57
C LEU A 136 -12.34 2.58 7.41
N ALA A 137 -12.13 1.39 7.98
CA ALA A 137 -12.95 0.88 9.07
C ALA A 137 -12.74 1.75 10.33
N PRO A 138 -13.71 1.78 11.27
CA PRO A 138 -13.59 2.60 12.49
C PRO A 138 -12.33 2.33 13.32
N ASP A 139 -11.83 1.11 13.30
CA ASP A 139 -10.59 0.66 13.97
C ASP A 139 -9.43 0.44 12.99
N GLY A 140 -9.59 0.91 11.76
CA GLY A 140 -8.62 0.77 10.69
C GLY A 140 -7.45 1.74 10.78
N VAL A 141 -6.42 1.47 9.98
CA VAL A 141 -5.23 2.31 9.84
C VAL A 141 -4.90 2.58 8.38
N LEU A 142 -4.62 3.83 8.06
CA LEU A 142 -3.97 4.24 6.83
C LEU A 142 -2.47 4.40 7.11
N VAL A 143 -1.65 3.77 6.28
CA VAL A 143 -0.20 4.01 6.25
C VAL A 143 0.15 4.65 4.91
N TRP A 144 0.64 5.88 4.97
CA TRP A 144 1.08 6.64 3.79
C TRP A 144 2.59 6.79 3.82
N GLU A 145 3.27 6.32 2.77
CA GLU A 145 4.72 6.44 2.63
C GLU A 145 5.12 7.74 1.96
N THR A 146 6.13 8.41 2.51
CA THR A 146 6.75 9.60 1.92
C THR A 146 8.27 9.48 1.94
N ALA A 147 8.94 10.32 1.15
CA ALA A 147 10.37 10.56 1.34
C ALA A 147 10.64 11.31 2.64
N ALA A 148 11.85 11.19 3.17
CA ALA A 148 12.29 11.93 4.34
C ALA A 148 12.19 13.45 4.12
N GLY A 149 11.60 14.17 5.07
CA GLY A 149 11.41 15.63 5.02
C GLY A 149 10.13 16.08 4.30
N ALA A 150 9.32 15.17 3.77
CA ALA A 150 8.01 15.51 3.24
C ALA A 150 6.99 15.62 4.38
N GLU A 151 6.16 16.67 4.34
CA GLU A 151 5.04 16.87 5.24
C GLU A 151 3.72 16.62 4.50
N LEU A 152 2.76 16.03 5.18
CA LEU A 152 1.41 15.84 4.68
C LEU A 152 0.48 16.89 5.32
N PRO A 153 -0.26 17.67 4.53
CA PRO A 153 -1.24 18.60 5.09
C PRO A 153 -2.37 17.81 5.78
N PRO A 154 -3.08 18.43 6.75
CA PRO A 154 -4.24 17.82 7.37
C PRO A 154 -5.26 17.33 6.33
N ALA A 155 -5.90 16.20 6.60
CA ALA A 155 -6.94 15.61 5.75
C ALA A 155 -8.25 15.49 6.52
N PRO A 156 -9.39 15.84 5.90
CA PRO A 156 -10.70 15.68 6.52
C PRO A 156 -10.97 14.23 6.93
N GLY A 157 -11.49 14.03 8.13
CA GLY A 157 -11.85 12.72 8.63
C GLY A 157 -10.68 11.78 8.97
N LEU A 158 -9.44 12.30 8.96
CA LEU A 158 -8.24 11.56 9.35
C LEU A 158 -7.49 12.27 10.48
N ALA A 159 -7.09 11.53 11.48
CA ALA A 159 -6.20 11.98 12.56
C ALA A 159 -4.85 11.27 12.45
N GLU A 160 -3.77 12.03 12.33
CA GLU A 160 -2.41 11.46 12.36
C GLU A 160 -2.09 10.94 13.76
N LEU A 161 -1.63 9.71 13.84
CA LEU A 161 -1.23 9.07 15.08
C LEU A 161 0.26 9.25 15.34
N GLU A 162 1.06 8.97 14.34
CA GLU A 162 2.52 8.98 14.40
C GLU A 162 3.14 8.95 13.01
N ALA A 163 4.39 9.42 12.92
CA ALA A 163 5.24 9.25 11.76
C ALA A 163 6.51 8.48 12.17
N ARG A 164 6.87 7.44 11.40
CA ARG A 164 8.03 6.59 11.68
C ARG A 164 8.98 6.56 10.51
N ARG A 165 10.25 6.85 10.77
CA ARG A 165 11.29 6.84 9.76
C ARG A 165 11.94 5.47 9.64
N TYR A 166 12.06 4.97 8.41
CA TYR A 166 12.78 3.75 8.05
C TYR A 166 13.71 4.02 6.86
N GLY A 167 14.97 4.30 7.15
CA GLY A 167 15.93 4.70 6.13
C GLY A 167 15.54 6.02 5.45
N ALA A 168 15.29 5.98 4.14
CA ALA A 168 14.87 7.13 3.34
C ALA A 168 13.33 7.32 3.33
N ALA A 169 12.56 6.37 3.84
CA ALA A 169 11.10 6.39 3.88
C ALA A 169 10.59 6.86 5.24
N ILE A 170 9.44 7.53 5.24
CA ILE A 170 8.64 7.82 6.43
C ILE A 170 7.27 7.20 6.23
N PHE A 171 6.82 6.40 7.20
CA PHE A 171 5.45 5.93 7.29
C PHE A 171 4.64 6.85 8.20
N HIS A 172 3.68 7.55 7.64
CA HIS A 172 2.68 8.34 8.36
C HIS A 172 1.47 7.45 8.62
N LEU A 173 1.08 7.32 9.88
CA LEU A 173 -0.05 6.50 10.30
C LEU A 173 -1.22 7.39 10.68
N PHE A 174 -2.39 7.10 10.09
CA PHE A 174 -3.63 7.81 10.36
C PHE A 174 -4.73 6.83 10.77
N ARG A 175 -5.67 7.32 11.57
CA ARG A 175 -6.95 6.66 11.87
C ARG A 175 -8.11 7.56 11.47
N PRO A 176 -9.33 7.03 11.40
CA PRO A 176 -10.53 7.88 11.35
C PRO A 176 -10.54 8.88 12.53
N ALA A 177 -10.90 10.15 12.24
CA ALA A 177 -10.95 11.24 13.23
C ALA A 177 -12.18 11.12 14.16
#